data_ebf37abd95e4aff339e414ffa2b21ef3
#
_entry.id   ebf37abd95e4aff339e414ffa2b21ef3
#
_cell.length_a   1.000
_cell.length_b   1.000
_cell.length_c   1.000
_cell.angle_alpha   90.00
_cell.angle_beta   90.00
_cell.angle_gamma   90.00
#
_symmetry.space_group_name_H-M   'P 1'
#
loop_
_entity.id
_entity.type
_entity.pdbx_description
1 polymer ?
#
loop_
_entity_poly.entity_id
_entity_poly.type
_entity_poly.pdbx_seq_one_letter_code
_entity_poly.pdbx_strand_id
1 'polypeptide(L)'
;MSVTENQAAADADEKQADSKLCAVPADAADNGPCWGAHSEQTRLEVAELRRKAAEHRNAAAVLKAEEEACSGVSEADRVQSPFSHQEDIVSVQPLIESLPQGGTRQAGAVIGFRKVPRLTATVFQRIIDCHLARDAAFGFDARELEYCPLNVNPLGFGKLKATVVERAHGFAVKLDAEDEKVAQKVLARAQMLVGPPRCLQTPVLNEST
;
A
#
# COMPACT_ATOMS: atom_id res chain seq x y z
N MET A 1 5.48 -12.19 -10.75
CA MET A 1 6.95 -12.03 -10.90
C MET A 1 7.54 -11.75 -9.53
N SER A 2 8.68 -12.37 -9.21
CA SER A 2 9.47 -12.12 -7.99
C SER A 2 10.30 -10.83 -8.11
N VAL A 3 10.95 -10.42 -7.01
CA VAL A 3 11.91 -9.29 -7.01
C VAL A 3 12.99 -9.50 -8.06
N THR A 4 13.60 -10.69 -8.09
CA THR A 4 14.68 -11.04 -9.02
C THR A 4 14.22 -11.03 -10.48
N GLU A 5 13.03 -11.57 -10.78
CA GLU A 5 12.47 -11.57 -12.13
C GLU A 5 12.17 -10.15 -12.62
N ASN A 6 11.62 -9.29 -11.78
CA ASN A 6 11.37 -7.89 -12.13
C ASN A 6 12.69 -7.13 -12.37
N GLN A 7 13.71 -7.38 -11.53
CA GLN A 7 15.02 -6.75 -11.75
C GLN A 7 15.65 -7.21 -13.06
N ALA A 8 15.62 -8.50 -13.37
CA ALA A 8 16.13 -9.04 -14.62
C ALA A 8 15.39 -8.50 -15.86
N ALA A 9 14.07 -8.33 -15.75
CA ALA A 9 13.26 -7.72 -16.82
C ALA A 9 13.65 -6.25 -17.05
N ALA A 10 13.83 -5.48 -15.97
CA ALA A 10 14.27 -4.09 -16.06
C ALA A 10 15.63 -3.95 -16.74
N ASP A 11 16.58 -4.80 -16.35
CA ASP A 11 17.94 -4.79 -16.92
C ASP A 11 17.93 -5.19 -18.41
N ALA A 12 17.05 -6.14 -18.80
CA ALA A 12 16.86 -6.55 -20.19
C ALA A 12 16.28 -5.41 -21.05
N ASP A 13 15.23 -4.73 -20.57
CA ASP A 13 14.60 -3.60 -21.26
C ASP A 13 15.60 -2.44 -21.43
N GLU A 14 16.40 -2.14 -20.40
CA GLU A 14 17.42 -1.09 -20.46
C GLU A 14 18.52 -1.41 -21.45
N LYS A 15 19.03 -2.65 -21.42
CA LYS A 15 20.01 -3.13 -22.41
C LYS A 15 19.47 -3.06 -23.84
N GLN A 16 18.19 -3.38 -24.04
CA GLN A 16 17.56 -3.27 -25.36
C GLN A 16 17.40 -1.81 -25.78
N ALA A 17 17.05 -0.90 -24.87
CA ALA A 17 16.99 0.53 -25.13
C ALA A 17 18.36 1.08 -25.58
N ASP A 18 19.41 0.73 -24.85
CA ASP A 18 20.79 1.14 -25.17
C ASP A 18 21.28 0.57 -26.50
N SER A 19 20.96 -0.69 -26.82
CA SER A 19 21.31 -1.30 -28.10
C SER A 19 20.63 -0.60 -29.27
N LYS A 20 19.38 -0.11 -29.11
CA LYS A 20 18.68 0.66 -30.15
C LYS A 20 19.31 2.04 -30.37
N LEU A 21 19.84 2.68 -29.32
CA LEU A 21 20.55 3.95 -29.42
C LEU A 21 21.93 3.79 -30.06
N CYS A 22 22.55 2.62 -29.92
CA CYS A 22 23.87 2.34 -30.45
C CYS A 22 23.87 1.60 -31.81
N ALA A 23 22.67 1.26 -32.32
CA ALA A 23 22.53 0.69 -33.66
C ALA A 23 22.79 1.79 -34.74
N VAL A 24 24.06 2.05 -35.04
CA VAL A 24 24.48 2.94 -36.12
C VAL A 24 24.36 2.17 -37.43
N PRO A 25 23.81 2.76 -38.53
CA PRO A 25 23.94 2.16 -39.86
C PRO A 25 25.39 1.94 -40.19
N ALA A 26 25.71 0.82 -40.82
CA ALA A 26 27.08 0.40 -41.13
C ALA A 26 27.94 1.37 -41.99
N ASP A 27 27.30 2.43 -42.48
CA ASP A 27 27.92 3.43 -43.39
C ASP A 27 28.47 4.66 -42.63
N ALA A 28 28.29 4.77 -41.34
CA ALA A 28 28.81 5.87 -40.52
C ALA A 28 30.15 5.48 -39.89
N ALA A 29 31.21 5.48 -40.71
CA ALA A 29 32.58 5.22 -40.26
C ALA A 29 33.15 6.46 -39.54
N ASP A 30 32.59 6.83 -38.40
CA ASP A 30 33.25 7.78 -37.52
C ASP A 30 33.07 7.38 -36.06
N ASN A 31 34.20 7.23 -35.37
CA ASN A 31 34.38 6.74 -34.01
C ASN A 31 33.84 7.72 -32.94
N GLY A 32 32.59 8.12 -33.06
CA GLY A 32 31.91 8.95 -32.05
C GLY A 32 31.04 8.11 -31.10
N PRO A 33 30.85 8.55 -29.86
CA PRO A 33 29.88 7.90 -28.96
C PRO A 33 28.49 7.90 -29.62
N CYS A 34 27.61 6.96 -29.26
CA CYS A 34 26.27 6.63 -29.82
C CYS A 34 25.28 7.81 -29.99
N TRP A 35 25.68 8.91 -30.57
CA TRP A 35 24.95 10.18 -30.69
C TRP A 35 24.47 10.48 -32.11
N GLY A 36 24.14 9.46 -32.88
CA GLY A 36 23.56 9.63 -34.23
C GLY A 36 22.17 10.29 -34.16
N ALA A 37 21.76 10.96 -35.26
CA ALA A 37 20.41 11.48 -35.39
C ALA A 37 19.43 10.29 -35.52
N HIS A 38 18.87 9.84 -34.38
CA HIS A 38 17.87 8.77 -34.36
C HIS A 38 16.55 9.27 -34.95
N SER A 39 15.86 8.38 -35.66
CA SER A 39 14.51 8.65 -36.14
C SER A 39 13.58 8.90 -34.94
N GLU A 40 12.50 9.65 -35.14
CA GLU A 40 11.47 9.85 -34.14
C GLU A 40 10.92 8.50 -33.62
N GLN A 41 10.77 7.54 -34.54
CA GLN A 41 10.32 6.18 -34.17
C GLN A 41 11.30 5.50 -33.20
N THR A 42 12.60 5.58 -33.43
CA THR A 42 13.61 5.01 -32.52
C THR A 42 13.57 5.66 -31.14
N ARG A 43 13.39 6.98 -31.09
CA ARG A 43 13.25 7.70 -29.79
C ARG A 43 12.04 7.25 -29.01
N LEU A 44 10.88 7.07 -29.67
CA LEU A 44 9.67 6.59 -29.04
C LEU A 44 9.82 5.15 -28.51
N GLU A 45 10.45 4.26 -29.29
CA GLU A 45 10.72 2.88 -28.85
C GLU A 45 11.67 2.83 -27.64
N VAL A 46 12.72 3.64 -27.62
CA VAL A 46 13.64 3.74 -26.49
C VAL A 46 12.93 4.30 -25.24
N ALA A 47 12.10 5.33 -25.42
CA ALA A 47 11.33 5.90 -24.33
C ALA A 47 10.38 4.86 -23.71
N GLU A 48 9.72 4.05 -24.53
CA GLU A 48 8.82 2.97 -24.08
C GLU A 48 9.58 1.86 -23.32
N LEU A 49 10.75 1.43 -23.79
CA LEU A 49 11.59 0.45 -23.11
C LEU A 49 12.05 0.97 -21.74
N ARG A 50 12.49 2.23 -21.66
CA ARG A 50 12.89 2.85 -20.40
C ARG A 50 11.72 3.01 -19.42
N ARG A 51 10.52 3.30 -19.93
CA ARG A 51 9.31 3.33 -19.12
C ARG A 51 9.03 1.95 -18.52
N LYS A 52 9.08 0.87 -19.32
CA LYS A 52 8.92 -0.52 -18.84
C LYS A 52 9.97 -0.90 -17.81
N ALA A 53 11.24 -0.58 -18.06
CA ALA A 53 12.31 -0.81 -17.11
C ALA A 53 12.05 -0.11 -15.76
N ALA A 54 11.56 1.11 -15.78
CA ALA A 54 11.19 1.84 -14.57
C ALA A 54 10.00 1.18 -13.84
N GLU A 55 9.01 0.69 -14.55
CA GLU A 55 7.86 -0.04 -13.96
C GLU A 55 8.32 -1.34 -13.30
N HIS A 56 9.19 -2.12 -13.95
CA HIS A 56 9.76 -3.33 -13.36
C HIS A 56 10.60 -3.03 -12.11
N ARG A 57 11.43 -1.97 -12.12
CA ARG A 57 12.19 -1.56 -10.91
C ARG A 57 11.24 -1.15 -9.77
N ASN A 58 10.19 -0.41 -10.07
CA ASN A 58 9.20 -0.03 -9.07
C ASN A 58 8.49 -1.26 -8.49
N ALA A 59 8.10 -2.22 -9.32
CA ALA A 59 7.50 -3.48 -8.86
C ALA A 59 8.45 -4.28 -7.98
N ALA A 60 9.74 -4.38 -8.37
CA ALA A 60 10.77 -5.03 -7.56
C ALA A 60 10.95 -4.35 -6.19
N ALA A 61 10.98 -3.01 -6.17
CA ALA A 61 11.12 -2.23 -4.94
C ALA A 61 9.95 -2.43 -3.99
N VAL A 62 8.72 -2.47 -4.49
CA VAL A 62 7.50 -2.69 -3.69
C VAL A 62 7.48 -4.10 -3.10
N LEU A 63 7.81 -5.14 -3.89
CA LEU A 63 7.91 -6.51 -3.41
C LEU A 63 8.99 -6.67 -2.35
N LYS A 64 10.16 -6.04 -2.53
CA LYS A 64 11.22 -6.05 -1.53
C LYS A 64 10.79 -5.37 -0.23
N ALA A 65 10.09 -4.25 -0.32
CA ALA A 65 9.55 -3.56 0.85
C ALA A 65 8.54 -4.43 1.61
N GLU A 66 7.73 -5.23 0.90
CA GLU A 66 6.81 -6.22 1.51
C GLU A 66 7.58 -7.30 2.25
N GLU A 67 8.58 -7.93 1.62
CA GLU A 67 9.42 -8.95 2.25
C GLU A 67 10.07 -8.43 3.55
N GLU A 68 10.59 -7.20 3.52
CA GLU A 68 11.21 -6.55 4.68
C GLU A 68 10.18 -6.25 5.79
N ALA A 69 9.05 -5.66 5.46
CA ALA A 69 7.99 -5.30 6.42
C ALA A 69 7.37 -6.53 7.07
N CYS A 70 7.20 -7.62 6.31
CA CYS A 70 6.61 -8.86 6.79
C CYS A 70 7.61 -9.83 7.45
N SER A 71 8.89 -9.44 7.54
CA SER A 71 9.90 -10.26 8.21
C SER A 71 9.55 -10.48 9.68
N GLY A 72 9.43 -11.75 10.09
CA GLY A 72 9.08 -12.14 11.47
C GLY A 72 7.58 -12.00 11.81
N VAL A 73 6.72 -11.67 10.86
CA VAL A 73 5.25 -11.77 11.01
C VAL A 73 4.81 -13.18 10.65
N SER A 74 3.95 -13.80 11.48
CA SER A 74 3.44 -15.14 11.20
C SER A 74 2.56 -15.16 9.94
N GLU A 75 2.48 -16.31 9.27
CA GLU A 75 1.63 -16.45 8.07
C GLU A 75 0.16 -16.13 8.37
N ALA A 76 -0.33 -16.53 9.53
CA ALA A 76 -1.69 -16.22 9.97
C ALA A 76 -1.92 -14.71 10.10
N ASP A 77 -0.96 -13.97 10.70
CA ASP A 77 -1.05 -12.52 10.87
C ASP A 77 -0.87 -11.77 9.55
N ARG A 78 -0.21 -12.37 8.55
CA ARG A 78 -0.03 -11.76 7.22
C ARG A 78 -1.30 -11.75 6.39
N VAL A 79 -2.12 -12.82 6.50
CA VAL A 79 -3.34 -12.99 5.68
C VAL A 79 -4.58 -12.39 6.35
N GLN A 80 -4.50 -12.08 7.64
CA GLN A 80 -5.63 -11.57 8.40
C GLN A 80 -5.53 -10.06 8.59
N SER A 81 -6.65 -9.35 8.45
CA SER A 81 -6.69 -7.91 8.76
C SER A 81 -6.26 -7.66 10.20
N PRO A 82 -5.41 -6.66 10.47
CA PRO A 82 -5.06 -6.27 11.84
C PRO A 82 -6.27 -5.90 12.70
N PHE A 83 -7.42 -5.60 12.08
CA PHE A 83 -8.67 -5.23 12.73
C PHE A 83 -9.73 -6.34 12.75
N SER A 84 -9.34 -7.58 12.45
CA SER A 84 -10.26 -8.73 12.42
C SER A 84 -10.83 -9.07 13.80
N HIS A 85 -10.05 -8.82 14.86
CA HIS A 85 -10.48 -9.02 16.25
C HIS A 85 -11.21 -7.79 16.79
N GLN A 86 -12.43 -7.56 16.28
CA GLN A 86 -13.25 -6.40 16.65
C GLN A 86 -13.61 -6.35 18.15
N GLU A 87 -13.67 -7.51 18.80
CA GLU A 87 -13.89 -7.66 20.23
C GLU A 87 -12.80 -7.02 21.10
N ASP A 88 -11.61 -6.80 20.55
CA ASP A 88 -10.51 -6.14 21.24
C ASP A 88 -10.52 -4.62 21.07
N ILE A 89 -11.36 -4.09 20.18
CA ILE A 89 -11.51 -2.66 19.94
C ILE A 89 -12.45 -2.06 20.97
N VAL A 90 -11.96 -1.10 21.75
CA VAL A 90 -12.72 -0.48 22.85
C VAL A 90 -13.22 0.93 22.52
N SER A 91 -12.60 1.59 21.54
CA SER A 91 -13.00 2.95 21.15
C SER A 91 -12.53 3.30 19.75
N VAL A 92 -13.28 4.18 19.10
CA VAL A 92 -12.86 4.87 17.87
C VAL A 92 -13.16 6.35 18.03
N GLN A 93 -12.15 7.18 17.76
CA GLN A 93 -12.24 8.64 17.85
C GLN A 93 -11.64 9.29 16.60
N PRO A 94 -12.09 10.48 16.20
CA PRO A 94 -11.43 11.23 15.15
C PRO A 94 -10.02 11.63 15.59
N LEU A 95 -9.06 11.53 14.69
CA LEU A 95 -7.75 12.14 14.85
C LEU A 95 -7.84 13.59 14.41
N ILE A 96 -7.60 14.51 15.34
CA ILE A 96 -7.64 15.94 15.09
C ILE A 96 -6.23 16.49 15.16
N GLU A 97 -5.81 17.24 14.14
CA GLU A 97 -4.56 17.96 14.09
C GLU A 97 -4.77 19.48 14.16
N SER A 98 -3.86 20.16 14.85
CA SER A 98 -3.78 21.61 14.84
C SER A 98 -3.01 22.10 13.61
N LEU A 99 -3.54 23.09 12.90
CA LEU A 99 -2.89 23.67 11.73
C LEU A 99 -1.91 24.78 12.15
N PRO A 100 -0.76 24.94 11.48
CA PRO A 100 0.24 25.97 11.81
C PRO A 100 -0.31 27.41 11.77
N GLN A 101 -1.29 27.68 10.90
CA GLN A 101 -1.95 28.97 10.74
C GLN A 101 -3.16 29.15 11.67
N GLY A 102 -3.37 28.26 12.61
CA GLY A 102 -4.54 28.20 13.48
C GLY A 102 -5.68 27.38 12.91
N GLY A 103 -6.58 26.93 13.79
CA GLY A 103 -7.65 25.98 13.45
C GLY A 103 -7.23 24.53 13.59
N THR A 104 -8.15 23.63 13.26
CA THR A 104 -7.96 22.18 13.33
C THR A 104 -8.49 21.52 12.06
N ARG A 105 -7.91 20.36 11.70
CA ARG A 105 -8.45 19.48 10.66
C ARG A 105 -8.67 18.07 11.22
N GLN A 106 -9.60 17.37 10.64
CA GLN A 106 -9.68 15.92 10.84
C GLN A 106 -8.61 15.25 9.99
N ALA A 107 -7.67 14.57 10.64
CA ALA A 107 -6.54 13.90 9.99
C ALA A 107 -6.75 12.38 9.84
N GLY A 108 -7.83 11.82 10.44
CA GLY A 108 -8.08 10.38 10.34
C GLY A 108 -8.82 9.84 11.55
N ALA A 109 -8.32 8.72 12.11
CA ALA A 109 -8.92 8.04 13.25
C ALA A 109 -7.89 7.58 14.29
N VAL A 110 -8.34 7.48 15.53
CA VAL A 110 -7.62 6.80 16.62
C VAL A 110 -8.47 5.62 17.07
N ILE A 111 -7.96 4.41 16.94
CA ILE A 111 -8.62 3.16 17.31
C ILE A 111 -7.97 2.65 18.59
N GLY A 112 -8.73 2.59 19.68
CA GLY A 112 -8.28 2.07 20.96
C GLY A 112 -8.53 0.58 21.08
N PHE A 113 -7.52 -0.16 21.54
CA PHE A 113 -7.56 -1.59 21.80
C PHE A 113 -7.35 -1.86 23.29
N ARG A 114 -8.05 -2.86 23.82
CA ARG A 114 -7.71 -3.39 25.16
C ARG A 114 -6.35 -4.12 25.11
N LYS A 115 -5.84 -4.43 26.29
CA LYS A 115 -4.63 -5.22 26.41
C LYS A 115 -4.89 -6.66 25.93
N VAL A 116 -4.16 -7.09 24.93
CA VAL A 116 -4.20 -8.46 24.40
C VAL A 116 -2.96 -9.21 24.90
N PRO A 117 -3.11 -10.41 25.50
CA PRO A 117 -1.97 -11.20 25.97
C PRO A 117 -0.98 -11.48 24.83
N ARG A 118 0.30 -11.29 25.11
CA ARG A 118 1.42 -11.51 24.16
C ARG A 118 1.50 -10.55 22.98
N LEU A 119 0.56 -9.62 22.81
CA LEU A 119 0.63 -8.58 21.82
C LEU A 119 1.27 -7.33 22.42
N THR A 120 2.40 -6.90 21.88
CA THR A 120 3.08 -5.64 22.24
C THR A 120 2.83 -4.60 21.16
N ALA A 121 2.98 -3.31 21.49
CA ALA A 121 2.86 -2.24 20.49
C ALA A 121 3.80 -2.44 19.30
N THR A 122 5.02 -2.91 19.54
CA THR A 122 6.02 -3.19 18.49
C THR A 122 5.58 -4.33 17.57
N VAL A 123 5.03 -5.41 18.13
CA VAL A 123 4.52 -6.55 17.33
C VAL A 123 3.32 -6.10 16.51
N PHE A 124 2.39 -5.36 17.12
CA PHE A 124 1.20 -4.88 16.41
C PHE A 124 1.54 -3.86 15.32
N GLN A 125 2.51 -2.96 15.56
CA GLN A 125 3.02 -2.06 14.52
C GLN A 125 3.55 -2.84 13.32
N ARG A 126 4.37 -3.88 13.56
CA ARG A 126 4.91 -4.72 12.48
C ARG A 126 3.81 -5.44 11.68
N ILE A 127 2.76 -5.93 12.33
CA ILE A 127 1.62 -6.55 11.64
C ILE A 127 0.93 -5.52 10.72
N ILE A 128 0.72 -4.29 11.21
CA ILE A 128 0.12 -3.21 10.43
C ILE A 128 1.03 -2.81 9.24
N ASP A 129 2.33 -2.65 9.48
CA ASP A 129 3.29 -2.29 8.44
C ASP A 129 3.36 -3.37 7.35
N CYS A 130 3.35 -4.65 7.74
CA CYS A 130 3.29 -5.79 6.82
C CYS A 130 1.99 -5.76 5.99
N HIS A 131 0.84 -5.52 6.63
CA HIS A 131 -0.45 -5.43 5.91
C HIS A 131 -0.45 -4.30 4.88
N LEU A 132 0.02 -3.10 5.24
CA LEU A 132 0.14 -1.98 4.31
C LEU A 132 1.11 -2.26 3.16
N ALA A 133 2.23 -2.91 3.43
CA ALA A 133 3.21 -3.28 2.41
C ALA A 133 2.66 -4.35 1.45
N ARG A 134 1.90 -5.33 1.95
CA ARG A 134 1.22 -6.33 1.13
C ARG A 134 0.16 -5.70 0.22
N ASP A 135 -0.64 -4.80 0.74
CA ASP A 135 -1.64 -4.05 -0.04
C ASP A 135 -0.98 -3.26 -1.17
N ALA A 136 0.18 -2.67 -0.91
CA ALA A 136 0.96 -1.97 -1.93
C ALA A 136 1.55 -2.92 -2.99
N ALA A 137 1.95 -4.13 -2.59
CA ALA A 137 2.61 -5.10 -3.47
C ALA A 137 1.62 -5.91 -4.32
N PHE A 138 0.50 -6.33 -3.74
CA PHE A 138 -0.43 -7.28 -4.36
C PHE A 138 -1.81 -6.71 -4.63
N GLY A 139 -2.05 -5.47 -4.19
CA GLY A 139 -3.37 -4.85 -4.20
C GLY A 139 -4.21 -5.26 -2.98
N PHE A 140 -5.31 -4.55 -2.80
CA PHE A 140 -6.22 -4.78 -1.67
C PHE A 140 -7.03 -6.07 -1.85
N ASP A 141 -7.21 -6.83 -0.76
CA ASP A 141 -8.19 -7.92 -0.76
C ASP A 141 -9.60 -7.33 -0.91
N ALA A 142 -10.32 -7.81 -1.93
CA ALA A 142 -11.69 -7.37 -2.21
C ALA A 142 -12.64 -7.59 -1.01
N ARG A 143 -12.36 -8.59 -0.16
CA ARG A 143 -13.13 -8.88 1.05
C ARG A 143 -12.96 -7.83 2.15
N GLU A 144 -11.81 -7.16 2.18
CA GLU A 144 -11.46 -6.15 3.18
C GLU A 144 -11.78 -4.72 2.72
N LEU A 145 -12.05 -4.52 1.41
CA LEU A 145 -12.29 -3.19 0.82
C LEU A 145 -13.42 -2.40 1.50
N GLU A 146 -14.40 -3.09 2.06
CA GLU A 146 -15.57 -2.42 2.65
C GLU A 146 -15.37 -2.00 4.10
N TYR A 147 -14.55 -2.71 4.90
CA TYR A 147 -14.46 -2.51 6.34
C TYR A 147 -13.06 -2.21 6.88
N CYS A 148 -11.99 -2.58 6.18
CA CYS A 148 -10.64 -2.30 6.69
C CYS A 148 -10.31 -0.80 6.55
N PRO A 149 -10.03 -0.09 7.66
CA PRO A 149 -9.72 1.33 7.61
C PRO A 149 -8.37 1.64 6.96
N LEU A 150 -7.51 0.65 6.72
CA LEU A 150 -6.26 0.80 5.99
C LEU A 150 -6.48 0.82 4.48
N ASN A 151 -7.52 0.15 3.98
CA ASN A 151 -7.78 -0.05 2.55
C ASN A 151 -8.64 1.07 1.92
N VAL A 152 -8.49 2.29 2.39
CA VAL A 152 -9.34 3.43 1.96
C VAL A 152 -8.86 4.11 0.69
N ASN A 153 -7.65 3.80 0.22
CA ASN A 153 -7.01 4.52 -0.87
C ASN A 153 -6.47 3.60 -1.98
N PRO A 154 -7.35 2.89 -2.71
CA PRO A 154 -6.94 1.95 -3.75
C PRO A 154 -6.19 2.60 -4.93
N LEU A 155 -6.25 3.93 -5.06
CA LEU A 155 -5.62 4.67 -6.14
C LEU A 155 -4.32 5.40 -5.73
N GLY A 156 -3.85 5.21 -4.48
CA GLY A 156 -2.59 5.79 -3.99
C GLY A 156 -2.58 7.30 -3.80
N PHE A 157 -3.75 7.95 -3.78
CA PHE A 157 -3.86 9.38 -3.54
C PHE A 157 -3.76 9.69 -2.05
N GLY A 158 -2.63 10.25 -1.65
CA GLY A 158 -2.32 10.61 -0.26
C GLY A 158 -1.75 9.44 0.53
N LYS A 159 -0.82 9.74 1.42
CA LYS A 159 -0.19 8.74 2.27
C LYS A 159 -1.06 8.51 3.50
N LEU A 160 -1.36 7.25 3.77
CA LEU A 160 -1.91 6.81 5.05
C LEU A 160 -0.76 6.31 5.92
N LYS A 161 -0.61 6.92 7.09
CA LYS A 161 0.37 6.50 8.10
C LYS A 161 -0.37 5.86 9.26
N ALA A 162 0.01 4.66 9.63
CA ALA A 162 -0.48 3.99 10.82
C ALA A 162 0.62 3.95 11.90
N THR A 163 0.27 4.32 13.13
CA THR A 163 1.22 4.32 14.25
C THR A 163 0.56 3.72 15.48
N VAL A 164 1.18 2.69 16.06
CA VAL A 164 0.74 2.05 17.30
C VAL A 164 1.41 2.72 18.49
N VAL A 165 0.59 3.16 19.44
CA VAL A 165 1.06 3.80 20.67
C VAL A 165 0.57 3.00 21.86
N GLU A 166 1.48 2.64 22.77
CA GLU A 166 1.13 1.97 24.03
C GLU A 166 0.33 2.91 24.94
N ARG A 167 -0.66 2.36 25.63
CA ARG A 167 -1.51 3.04 26.59
C ARG A 167 -1.56 2.24 27.90
N ALA A 168 -1.97 2.87 29.00
CA ALA A 168 -2.02 2.22 30.32
C ALA A 168 -2.84 0.92 30.31
N HIS A 169 -3.91 0.84 29.50
CA HIS A 169 -4.83 -0.29 29.46
C HIS A 169 -4.89 -0.99 28.09
N GLY A 170 -3.87 -0.83 27.23
CA GLY A 170 -3.84 -1.45 25.90
C GLY A 170 -3.03 -0.65 24.90
N PHE A 171 -3.57 -0.45 23.70
CA PHE A 171 -2.91 0.24 22.59
C PHE A 171 -3.84 1.28 21.97
N ALA A 172 -3.28 2.23 21.26
CA ALA A 172 -4.00 3.08 20.33
C ALA A 172 -3.32 3.03 18.96
N VAL A 173 -4.07 2.73 17.91
CA VAL A 173 -3.64 2.85 16.52
C VAL A 173 -4.10 4.20 16.00
N LYS A 174 -3.15 5.05 15.65
CA LYS A 174 -3.41 6.32 14.97
C LYS A 174 -3.29 6.09 13.47
N LEU A 175 -4.37 6.35 12.75
CA LEU A 175 -4.43 6.33 11.30
C LEU A 175 -4.48 7.78 10.82
N ASP A 176 -3.38 8.24 10.23
CA ASP A 176 -3.19 9.62 9.80
C ASP A 176 -3.12 9.68 8.27
N ALA A 177 -4.01 10.45 7.66
CA ALA A 177 -4.10 10.65 6.23
C ALA A 177 -3.80 12.11 5.86
N GLU A 178 -2.97 12.30 4.83
CA GLU A 178 -2.63 13.61 4.31
C GLU A 178 -3.84 14.31 3.66
N ASP A 179 -4.72 13.54 3.01
CA ASP A 179 -5.93 14.04 2.33
C ASP A 179 -7.15 13.96 3.24
N GLU A 180 -7.93 15.04 3.30
CA GLU A 180 -9.11 15.14 4.19
C GLU A 180 -10.22 14.15 3.79
N LYS A 181 -10.44 13.88 2.50
CA LYS A 181 -11.45 12.91 2.07
C LYS A 181 -11.05 11.49 2.44
N VAL A 182 -9.74 11.20 2.37
CA VAL A 182 -9.19 9.92 2.85
C VAL A 182 -9.35 9.83 4.36
N ALA A 183 -9.04 10.89 5.12
CA ALA A 183 -9.23 10.95 6.57
C ALA A 183 -10.67 10.68 6.99
N GLN A 184 -11.65 11.26 6.29
CA GLN A 184 -13.08 11.02 6.53
C GLN A 184 -13.47 9.55 6.27
N LYS A 185 -12.97 8.93 5.19
CA LYS A 185 -13.19 7.51 4.89
C LYS A 185 -12.56 6.59 5.94
N VAL A 186 -11.34 6.91 6.38
CA VAL A 186 -10.65 6.19 7.46
C VAL A 186 -11.51 6.18 8.72
N LEU A 187 -12.00 7.35 9.14
CA LEU A 187 -12.86 7.46 10.32
C LEU A 187 -14.17 6.69 10.15
N ALA A 188 -14.84 6.84 9.02
CA ALA A 188 -16.10 6.14 8.76
C ALA A 188 -15.94 4.62 8.84
N ARG A 189 -14.88 4.05 8.24
CA ARG A 189 -14.59 2.62 8.32
C ARG A 189 -14.17 2.18 9.71
N ALA A 190 -13.35 2.96 10.39
CA ALA A 190 -12.98 2.67 11.77
C ALA A 190 -14.22 2.62 12.69
N GLN A 191 -15.18 3.50 12.50
CA GLN A 191 -16.44 3.49 13.24
C GLN A 191 -17.29 2.23 12.98
N MET A 192 -17.19 1.65 11.79
CA MET A 192 -17.88 0.39 11.48
C MET A 192 -17.32 -0.81 12.28
N LEU A 193 -16.08 -0.73 12.77
CA LEU A 193 -15.48 -1.79 13.59
C LEU A 193 -16.10 -1.90 14.99
N VAL A 194 -16.66 -0.82 15.54
CA VAL A 194 -17.29 -0.78 16.87
C VAL A 194 -18.83 -0.73 16.81
N GLY A 195 -19.39 -0.74 15.60
CA GLY A 195 -20.83 -0.81 15.40
C GLY A 195 -21.40 -2.17 15.87
N PRO A 196 -22.73 -2.26 16.11
CA PRO A 196 -23.34 -3.55 16.42
C PRO A 196 -22.97 -4.55 15.32
N PRO A 197 -22.63 -5.82 15.67
CA PRO A 197 -22.28 -6.83 14.68
C PRO A 197 -23.40 -6.84 13.65
N ARG A 198 -23.08 -6.55 12.39
CA ARG A 198 -24.02 -6.75 11.29
C ARG A 198 -24.25 -8.25 11.25
N CYS A 199 -25.34 -8.70 11.88
CA CYS A 199 -25.84 -10.04 11.66
C CYS A 199 -25.80 -10.25 10.16
N LEU A 200 -25.05 -11.25 9.72
CA LEU A 200 -25.13 -11.76 8.36
C LEU A 200 -26.61 -12.01 8.10
N GLN A 201 -27.25 -11.09 7.41
CA GLN A 201 -28.58 -11.30 6.87
C GLN A 201 -28.38 -12.39 5.83
N THR A 202 -28.52 -13.64 6.26
CA THR A 202 -28.79 -14.73 5.34
C THR A 202 -29.92 -14.26 4.42
N PRO A 203 -29.71 -14.24 3.09
CA PRO A 203 -30.82 -13.95 2.19
C PRO A 203 -31.91 -14.98 2.47
N VAL A 204 -33.03 -14.52 2.97
CA VAL A 204 -34.26 -15.31 3.07
C VAL A 204 -34.62 -15.63 1.63
N LEU A 205 -34.30 -16.84 1.19
CA LEU A 205 -34.88 -17.40 -0.03
C LEU A 205 -36.39 -17.45 0.20
N ASN A 206 -37.09 -16.48 -0.39
CA ASN A 206 -38.52 -16.54 -0.53
C ASN A 206 -38.84 -17.70 -1.48
N GLU A 207 -39.07 -18.86 -0.92
CA GLU A 207 -39.82 -19.92 -1.61
C GLU A 207 -41.26 -19.44 -1.74
N SER A 208 -41.57 -18.87 -2.91
CA SER A 208 -42.95 -18.63 -3.32
C SER A 208 -43.46 -19.88 -3.98
N THR A 209 -44.42 -20.48 -3.31
CA THR A 209 -45.34 -21.53 -3.78
C THR A 209 -46.14 -21.07 -5.00
#